data_8476b5418190689227d2c86b76aa9849
#
_entry.id   8476b5418190689227d2c86b76aa9849
#
_cell.length_a   1.000
_cell.length_b   1.000
_cell.length_c   1.000
_cell.angle_alpha   90.00
_cell.angle_beta   90.00
_cell.angle_gamma   90.00
#
_symmetry.space_group_name_H-M   'P 1'
#
loop_
_entity.id
_entity.type
_entity.pdbx_description
1 polymer ?
#
loop_
_entity_poly.entity_id
_entity_poly.type
_entity_poly.pdbx_seq_one_letter_code
_entity_poly.pdbx_strand_id
1 'polypeptide(L)'
;WRDELAISTDVPEDWSQRPALLRALEITARRSRADRTITPWLAVPALLRSMKITQAVLPCLTIGDKALRLLPRDTQAIVLRNLRSLTDRAEEGLVRLQALEEDRLRAAAALHGAHRPGKLLELLSLVQFVPVVSPRMLARRLDVTISGAGKLLSRAAELDLLVEVSGRQAWRTYMTRDLAIAFGFGVRPVGRPPAPPRALPDFVPALAEFDREMAELDSMLAGLGIDVSAHHH
;
A
#
# COMPACT_ATOMS: atom_id res chain seq x y z
N TRP A 1 -2.70 23.54 -0.58
CA TRP A 1 -1.68 22.47 -0.58
C TRP A 1 -0.31 22.94 -1.08
N ARG A 2 -0.23 23.78 -2.13
CA ARG A 2 1.05 24.33 -2.61
C ARG A 2 1.63 25.35 -1.64
N ASP A 3 0.80 26.16 -1.02
CA ASP A 3 1.21 27.22 -0.07
C ASP A 3 1.64 26.65 1.29
N GLU A 4 1.10 25.49 1.68
CA GLU A 4 1.54 24.77 2.89
C GLU A 4 2.91 24.07 2.72
N LEU A 5 3.39 23.92 1.48
CA LEU A 5 4.75 23.49 1.18
C LEU A 5 5.78 24.63 1.29
N ALA A 6 5.34 25.87 1.51
CA ALA A 6 6.21 26.99 1.86
C ALA A 6 6.83 26.72 3.24
N ILE A 7 7.87 25.88 3.21
CA ILE A 7 8.65 25.51 4.37
C ILE A 7 9.52 26.70 4.73
N SER A 8 9.54 26.98 6.03
CA SER A 8 10.49 27.82 6.72
C SER A 8 11.82 27.95 5.95
N THR A 9 12.28 29.19 5.77
CA THR A 9 13.44 29.65 5.02
C THR A 9 14.79 29.04 5.41
N ASP A 10 14.81 28.05 6.30
CA ASP A 10 16.02 27.40 6.80
C ASP A 10 16.26 26.04 6.08
N VAL A 11 16.39 26.12 4.76
CA VAL A 11 16.72 24.96 3.91
C VAL A 11 18.24 24.91 3.76
N PRO A 12 18.90 23.76 4.04
CA PRO A 12 20.33 23.59 3.83
C PRO A 12 20.73 23.90 2.39
N GLU A 13 21.92 24.44 2.17
CA GLU A 13 22.44 24.80 0.83
C GLU A 13 22.46 23.59 -0.11
N ASP A 14 22.74 22.41 0.40
CA ASP A 14 22.79 21.13 -0.34
C ASP A 14 21.39 20.47 -0.54
N TRP A 15 20.31 21.16 -0.13
CA TRP A 15 18.96 20.58 -0.17
C TRP A 15 18.55 19.99 -1.50
N SER A 16 18.84 20.71 -2.60
CA SER A 16 18.47 20.28 -3.96
C SER A 16 19.20 19.02 -4.41
N GLN A 17 20.40 18.78 -3.87
CA GLN A 17 21.25 17.65 -4.20
C GLN A 17 20.89 16.39 -3.41
N ARG A 18 20.14 16.53 -2.29
CA ARG A 18 19.74 15.40 -1.47
C ARG A 18 18.72 14.53 -2.18
N PRO A 19 18.76 13.20 -1.99
CA PRO A 19 17.75 12.28 -2.51
C PRO A 19 16.31 12.72 -2.15
N ALA A 20 15.39 12.59 -3.08
CA ALA A 20 14.00 13.03 -2.90
C ALA A 20 13.33 12.41 -1.65
N LEU A 21 13.62 11.14 -1.37
CA LEU A 21 13.12 10.44 -0.18
C LEU A 21 13.63 11.09 1.11
N LEU A 22 14.91 11.41 1.18
CA LEU A 22 15.50 12.07 2.35
C LEU A 22 14.85 13.43 2.58
N ARG A 23 14.68 14.22 1.52
CA ARG A 23 13.98 15.51 1.59
C ARG A 23 12.54 15.37 2.09
N ALA A 24 11.79 14.38 1.60
CA ALA A 24 10.43 14.11 2.07
C ALA A 24 10.38 13.80 3.58
N LEU A 25 11.31 12.97 4.04
CA LEU A 25 11.38 12.59 5.46
C LEU A 25 11.82 13.75 6.35
N GLU A 26 12.74 14.59 5.90
CA GLU A 26 13.14 15.81 6.62
C GLU A 26 12.01 16.82 6.72
N ILE A 27 11.25 17.05 5.63
CA ILE A 27 10.04 17.90 5.66
C ILE A 27 9.06 17.36 6.69
N THR A 28 8.80 16.05 6.68
CA THR A 28 7.91 15.41 7.64
C THR A 28 8.43 15.59 9.07
N ALA A 29 9.72 15.43 9.31
CA ALA A 29 10.35 15.60 10.61
C ALA A 29 10.22 17.05 11.12
N ARG A 30 10.46 18.04 10.28
CA ARG A 30 10.30 19.47 10.63
C ARG A 30 8.84 19.81 10.92
N ARG A 31 7.91 19.37 10.08
CA ARG A 31 6.47 19.58 10.28
C ARG A 31 5.97 18.92 11.56
N SER A 32 6.39 17.69 11.86
CA SER A 32 5.98 17.01 13.09
C SER A 32 6.50 17.65 14.37
N ARG A 33 7.50 18.52 14.28
CA ARG A 33 7.97 19.35 15.40
C ARG A 33 7.11 20.60 15.59
N ALA A 34 6.70 21.22 14.47
CA ALA A 34 5.87 22.42 14.50
C ALA A 34 4.41 22.09 14.80
N ASP A 35 3.91 21.03 14.18
CA ASP A 35 2.54 20.52 14.35
C ASP A 35 2.58 19.15 15.04
N ARG A 36 2.12 19.11 16.29
CA ARG A 36 2.06 17.90 17.12
C ARG A 36 0.81 17.06 16.87
N THR A 37 0.01 17.40 15.86
CA THR A 37 -1.13 16.60 15.42
C THR A 37 -0.67 15.43 14.56
N ILE A 38 -1.60 14.58 14.12
CA ILE A 38 -1.31 13.47 13.21
C ILE A 38 -1.15 13.90 11.74
N THR A 39 -1.48 15.15 11.43
CA THR A 39 -1.51 15.70 10.06
C THR A 39 -0.19 15.52 9.30
N PRO A 40 1.00 15.82 9.87
CA PRO A 40 2.26 15.64 9.16
C PRO A 40 2.50 14.23 8.66
N TRP A 41 2.08 13.22 9.40
CA TRP A 41 2.26 11.81 9.02
C TRP A 41 1.22 11.32 8.03
N LEU A 42 -0.02 11.80 8.13
CA LEU A 42 -1.07 11.52 7.13
C LEU A 42 -0.72 12.15 5.76
N ALA A 43 0.03 13.23 5.75
CA ALA A 43 0.46 13.91 4.54
C ALA A 43 1.60 13.19 3.78
N VAL A 44 2.28 12.22 4.40
CA VAL A 44 3.45 11.54 3.81
C VAL A 44 3.15 10.92 2.44
N PRO A 45 2.06 10.17 2.21
CA PRO A 45 1.78 9.61 0.90
C PRO A 45 1.64 10.66 -0.21
N ALA A 46 1.00 11.79 0.10
CA ALA A 46 0.86 12.90 -0.84
C ALA A 46 2.20 13.59 -1.12
N LEU A 47 3.05 13.73 -0.09
CA LEU A 47 4.39 14.27 -0.21
C LEU A 47 5.30 13.39 -1.07
N LEU A 48 5.28 12.07 -0.88
CA LEU A 48 6.02 11.11 -1.70
C LEU A 48 5.63 11.20 -3.18
N ARG A 49 4.33 11.32 -3.45
CA ARG A 49 3.85 11.54 -4.83
C ARG A 49 4.31 12.88 -5.39
N SER A 50 4.23 13.97 -4.64
CA SER A 50 4.63 15.31 -5.11
C SER A 50 6.11 15.37 -5.45
N MET A 51 6.95 14.59 -4.77
CA MET A 51 8.38 14.44 -5.03
C MET A 51 8.71 13.35 -6.07
N LYS A 52 7.69 12.79 -6.74
CA LYS A 52 7.82 11.77 -7.79
C LYS A 52 8.47 10.46 -7.31
N ILE A 53 8.45 10.17 -6.00
CA ILE A 53 8.91 8.90 -5.44
C ILE A 53 7.89 7.80 -5.71
N THR A 54 6.60 8.14 -5.67
CA THR A 54 5.49 7.25 -6.05
C THR A 54 4.68 7.87 -7.18
N GLN A 55 4.10 7.03 -8.03
CA GLN A 55 3.24 7.49 -9.14
C GLN A 55 1.85 7.91 -8.65
N ALA A 56 1.37 7.29 -7.55
CA ALA A 56 0.07 7.55 -6.95
C ALA A 56 0.21 7.85 -5.46
N VAL A 57 -0.84 8.42 -4.86
CA VAL A 57 -0.95 8.52 -3.41
C VAL A 57 -1.26 7.13 -2.88
N LEU A 58 -0.34 6.55 -2.11
CA LEU A 58 -0.46 5.22 -1.52
C LEU A 58 -0.75 5.36 -0.02
N PRO A 59 -2.02 5.26 0.42
CA PRO A 59 -2.40 5.44 1.83
C PRO A 59 -1.69 4.46 2.79
N CYS A 60 -1.28 3.28 2.29
CA CYS A 60 -0.50 2.31 3.06
C CYS A 60 0.85 2.87 3.54
N LEU A 61 1.40 3.88 2.86
CA LEU A 61 2.66 4.54 3.24
C LEU A 61 2.47 5.65 4.29
N THR A 62 1.32 5.72 4.93
CA THR A 62 1.12 6.59 6.10
C THR A 62 1.98 6.08 7.25
N ILE A 63 2.81 6.96 7.80
CA ILE A 63 3.67 6.67 8.95
C ILE A 63 3.10 7.34 10.20
N GLY A 64 3.58 6.96 11.38
CA GLY A 64 3.26 7.70 12.60
C GLY A 64 2.31 7.04 13.58
N ASP A 65 2.07 5.74 13.48
CA ASP A 65 1.38 4.94 14.50
C ASP A 65 2.03 5.04 15.89
N LYS A 66 3.35 5.30 15.93
CA LYS A 66 4.13 5.57 17.14
C LYS A 66 4.42 7.07 17.35
N ALA A 67 3.87 7.94 16.53
CA ALA A 67 4.23 9.36 16.46
C ALA A 67 3.68 10.18 17.63
N LEU A 68 2.60 9.74 18.25
CA LEU A 68 2.04 10.37 19.46
C LEU A 68 2.94 10.17 20.69
N ARG A 69 4.01 9.36 20.56
CA ARG A 69 5.03 9.23 21.61
C ARG A 69 6.03 10.38 21.50
N LEU A 70 6.77 10.60 22.57
CA LEU A 70 7.81 11.63 22.65
C LEU A 70 8.72 11.62 21.42
N LEU A 71 8.74 12.74 20.69
CA LEU A 71 9.62 12.90 19.53
C LEU A 71 11.06 13.08 20.03
N PRO A 72 12.05 12.44 19.39
CA PRO A 72 13.46 12.74 19.63
C PRO A 72 13.74 14.24 19.44
N ARG A 73 14.69 14.77 20.20
CA ARG A 73 15.10 16.17 20.02
C ARG A 73 15.88 16.38 18.72
N ASP A 74 16.60 15.35 18.30
CA ASP A 74 17.40 15.39 17.08
C ASP A 74 16.56 15.08 15.84
N THR A 75 16.70 15.92 14.80
CA THR A 75 16.00 15.77 13.51
C THR A 75 16.44 14.51 12.78
N GLN A 76 17.73 14.17 12.84
CA GLN A 76 18.27 12.97 12.18
C GLN A 76 17.66 11.70 12.78
N ALA A 77 17.54 11.65 14.10
CA ALA A 77 16.88 10.52 14.78
C ALA A 77 15.40 10.38 14.38
N ILE A 78 14.68 11.51 14.15
CA ILE A 78 13.31 11.49 13.63
C ILE A 78 13.28 10.96 12.20
N VAL A 79 14.17 11.42 11.33
CA VAL A 79 14.27 10.97 9.93
C VAL A 79 14.53 9.46 9.86
N LEU A 80 15.49 8.96 10.61
CA LEU A 80 15.82 7.52 10.67
C LEU A 80 14.63 6.68 11.16
N ARG A 81 13.91 7.18 12.18
CA ARG A 81 12.71 6.51 12.67
C ARG A 81 11.60 6.50 11.63
N ASN A 82 11.39 7.62 10.94
CA ASN A 82 10.40 7.73 9.89
C ASN A 82 10.74 6.84 8.70
N LEU A 83 12.02 6.73 8.35
CA LEU A 83 12.49 5.82 7.29
C LEU A 83 12.18 4.35 7.64
N ARG A 84 12.51 3.91 8.85
CA ARG A 84 12.19 2.54 9.31
C ARG A 84 10.68 2.29 9.27
N SER A 85 9.89 3.23 9.79
CA SER A 85 8.42 3.11 9.75
C SER A 85 7.90 3.06 8.32
N LEU A 86 8.46 3.82 7.39
CA LEU A 86 8.08 3.79 5.97
C LEU A 86 8.44 2.44 5.34
N THR A 87 9.60 1.88 5.64
CA THR A 87 10.01 0.54 5.19
C THR A 87 9.02 -0.52 5.68
N ASP A 88 8.74 -0.54 6.97
CA ASP A 88 7.78 -1.48 7.58
C ASP A 88 6.40 -1.38 6.88
N ARG A 89 5.94 -0.15 6.61
CA ARG A 89 4.66 0.08 5.92
C ARG A 89 4.67 -0.32 4.45
N ALA A 90 5.78 -0.15 3.77
CA ALA A 90 5.94 -0.58 2.38
C ALA A 90 5.90 -2.12 2.28
N GLU A 91 6.60 -2.81 3.17
CA GLU A 91 6.59 -4.28 3.25
C GLU A 91 5.19 -4.81 3.58
N GLU A 92 4.52 -4.23 4.58
CA GLU A 92 3.13 -4.58 4.92
C GLU A 92 2.18 -4.33 3.75
N GLY A 93 2.36 -3.21 3.03
CA GLY A 93 1.60 -2.86 1.84
C GLY A 93 1.77 -3.87 0.71
N LEU A 94 2.99 -4.34 0.47
CA LEU A 94 3.28 -5.37 -0.53
C LEU A 94 2.61 -6.71 -0.19
N VAL A 95 2.69 -7.14 1.07
CA VAL A 95 2.02 -8.37 1.53
C VAL A 95 0.50 -8.27 1.33
N ARG A 96 -0.09 -7.11 1.63
CA ARG A 96 -1.52 -6.89 1.39
C ARG A 96 -1.88 -6.90 -0.09
N LEU A 97 -1.05 -6.29 -0.93
CA LEU A 97 -1.27 -6.27 -2.38
C LEU A 97 -1.24 -7.69 -2.96
N GLN A 98 -0.29 -8.51 -2.52
CA GLN A 98 -0.21 -9.92 -2.92
C GLN A 98 -1.47 -10.68 -2.48
N ALA A 99 -1.92 -10.51 -1.25
CA ALA A 99 -3.13 -11.14 -0.75
C ALA A 99 -4.39 -10.72 -1.55
N LEU A 100 -4.52 -9.45 -1.90
CA LEU A 100 -5.61 -8.95 -2.75
C LEU A 100 -5.57 -9.55 -4.15
N GLU A 101 -4.38 -9.69 -4.74
CA GLU A 101 -4.23 -10.30 -6.06
C GLU A 101 -4.57 -11.80 -6.04
N GLU A 102 -4.15 -12.52 -5.00
CA GLU A 102 -4.53 -13.92 -4.80
C GLU A 102 -6.05 -14.08 -4.66
N ASP A 103 -6.71 -13.19 -3.90
CA ASP A 103 -8.15 -13.18 -3.75
C ASP A 103 -8.86 -12.87 -5.08
N ARG A 104 -8.31 -11.93 -5.86
CA ARG A 104 -8.81 -11.62 -7.20
C ARG A 104 -8.72 -12.83 -8.14
N LEU A 105 -7.59 -13.52 -8.16
CA LEU A 105 -7.38 -14.72 -8.99
C LEU A 105 -8.31 -15.86 -8.54
N ARG A 106 -8.50 -16.03 -7.24
CA ARG A 106 -9.43 -17.02 -6.68
C ARG A 106 -10.88 -16.70 -7.08
N ALA A 107 -11.27 -15.44 -6.99
CA ALA A 107 -12.59 -14.98 -7.42
C ALA A 107 -12.80 -15.20 -8.93
N ALA A 108 -11.81 -14.93 -9.76
CA ALA A 108 -11.87 -15.18 -11.19
C ALA A 108 -12.02 -16.67 -11.49
N ALA A 109 -11.27 -17.53 -10.82
CA ALA A 109 -11.38 -18.98 -10.96
C ALA A 109 -12.76 -19.50 -10.56
N ALA A 110 -13.31 -19.02 -9.44
CA ALA A 110 -14.65 -19.39 -8.98
C ALA A 110 -15.75 -18.95 -9.97
N LEU A 111 -15.59 -17.80 -10.62
CA LEU A 111 -16.49 -17.32 -11.66
C LEU A 111 -16.45 -18.21 -12.92
N HIS A 112 -15.25 -18.61 -13.34
CA HIS A 112 -15.10 -19.49 -14.51
C HIS A 112 -15.69 -20.88 -14.26
N GLY A 113 -15.63 -21.40 -13.04
CA GLY A 113 -16.25 -22.68 -12.65
C GLY A 113 -17.77 -22.58 -12.42
N ALA A 114 -18.32 -21.40 -12.31
CA ALA A 114 -19.73 -21.20 -12.01
C ALA A 114 -20.59 -21.34 -13.27
N HIS A 115 -21.44 -22.36 -13.33
CA HIS A 115 -22.37 -22.67 -14.47
C HIS A 115 -23.42 -21.58 -14.67
N ARG A 116 -23.39 -20.44 -14.44
CA ARG A 116 -24.27 -19.25 -14.65
C ARG A 116 -23.89 -18.21 -13.60
N PRO A 117 -22.84 -17.44 -13.82
CA PRO A 117 -22.38 -16.47 -12.82
C PRO A 117 -23.44 -15.40 -12.49
N GLY A 118 -24.37 -15.10 -13.43
CA GLY A 118 -25.40 -14.09 -13.22
C GLY A 118 -24.78 -12.76 -12.78
N LYS A 119 -25.37 -12.12 -11.76
CA LYS A 119 -24.86 -10.85 -11.19
C LYS A 119 -23.70 -11.03 -10.19
N LEU A 120 -23.08 -12.20 -10.15
CA LEU A 120 -21.95 -12.46 -9.24
C LEU A 120 -20.72 -11.60 -9.60
N LEU A 121 -20.48 -11.36 -10.90
CA LEU A 121 -19.41 -10.48 -11.37
C LEU A 121 -19.63 -9.04 -10.90
N GLU A 122 -20.86 -8.52 -11.01
CA GLU A 122 -21.22 -7.19 -10.54
C GLU A 122 -21.05 -7.08 -9.01
N LEU A 123 -21.43 -8.12 -8.27
CA LEU A 123 -21.20 -8.20 -6.83
C LEU A 123 -19.71 -8.13 -6.50
N LEU A 124 -18.87 -8.92 -7.16
CA LEU A 124 -17.41 -8.93 -6.91
C LEU A 124 -16.76 -7.59 -7.25
N SER A 125 -17.20 -6.93 -8.31
CA SER A 125 -16.76 -5.57 -8.63
C SER A 125 -17.19 -4.56 -7.56
N LEU A 126 -18.40 -4.69 -7.02
CA LEU A 126 -18.90 -3.81 -5.98
C LEU A 126 -18.12 -3.96 -4.67
N VAL A 127 -17.81 -5.19 -4.24
CA VAL A 127 -17.16 -5.44 -2.94
C VAL A 127 -15.69 -4.98 -2.90
N GLN A 128 -15.07 -4.72 -4.03
CA GLN A 128 -13.75 -4.10 -4.08
C GLN A 128 -13.77 -2.65 -3.53
N PHE A 129 -14.89 -1.95 -3.70
CA PHE A 129 -15.06 -0.57 -3.23
C PHE A 129 -15.89 -0.49 -1.95
N VAL A 130 -16.77 -1.45 -1.73
CA VAL A 130 -17.69 -1.53 -0.58
C VAL A 130 -17.56 -2.92 0.03
N PRO A 131 -16.52 -3.16 0.83
CA PRO A 131 -16.14 -4.51 1.27
C PRO A 131 -17.10 -5.11 2.30
N VAL A 132 -18.04 -4.34 2.83
CA VAL A 132 -19.09 -4.79 3.75
C VAL A 132 -20.46 -4.59 3.11
N VAL A 133 -21.20 -5.65 2.89
CA VAL A 133 -22.46 -5.63 2.15
C VAL A 133 -23.60 -6.33 2.89
N SER A 134 -24.81 -5.81 2.75
CA SER A 134 -26.03 -6.44 3.24
C SER A 134 -27.01 -6.68 2.09
N PRO A 135 -27.98 -7.64 2.21
CA PRO A 135 -28.96 -7.89 1.16
C PRO A 135 -29.75 -6.64 0.74
N ARG A 136 -30.11 -5.80 1.71
CA ARG A 136 -30.86 -4.56 1.45
C ARG A 136 -30.02 -3.53 0.69
N MET A 137 -28.73 -3.42 1.00
CA MET A 137 -27.82 -2.51 0.29
C MET A 137 -27.56 -3.03 -1.12
N LEU A 138 -27.26 -4.32 -1.25
CA LEU A 138 -27.00 -4.95 -2.53
C LEU A 138 -28.22 -4.88 -3.48
N ALA A 139 -29.43 -5.10 -2.95
CA ALA A 139 -30.67 -4.98 -3.72
C ALA A 139 -30.81 -3.62 -4.40
N ARG A 140 -30.48 -2.55 -3.67
CA ARG A 140 -30.51 -1.18 -4.20
C ARG A 140 -29.40 -0.89 -5.22
N ARG A 141 -28.22 -1.47 -5.03
CA ARG A 141 -27.05 -1.20 -5.88
C ARG A 141 -27.09 -1.95 -7.21
N LEU A 142 -27.60 -3.18 -7.20
CA LEU A 142 -27.65 -4.05 -8.37
C LEU A 142 -29.06 -4.12 -9.01
N ASP A 143 -30.00 -3.35 -8.52
CA ASP A 143 -31.41 -3.36 -8.98
C ASP A 143 -31.99 -4.79 -9.02
N VAL A 144 -31.98 -5.44 -7.86
CA VAL A 144 -32.56 -6.77 -7.66
C VAL A 144 -33.46 -6.77 -6.43
N THR A 145 -34.30 -7.80 -6.31
CA THR A 145 -35.08 -7.98 -5.06
C THR A 145 -34.19 -8.29 -3.85
N ILE A 146 -34.65 -7.96 -2.66
CA ILE A 146 -33.91 -8.27 -1.41
C ILE A 146 -33.65 -9.77 -1.30
N SER A 147 -34.65 -10.61 -1.68
CA SER A 147 -34.50 -12.06 -1.70
C SER A 147 -33.45 -12.52 -2.72
N GLY A 148 -33.46 -11.91 -3.94
CA GLY A 148 -32.44 -12.18 -4.96
C GLY A 148 -31.03 -11.79 -4.49
N ALA A 149 -30.90 -10.62 -3.85
CA ALA A 149 -29.65 -10.17 -3.25
C ALA A 149 -29.15 -11.13 -2.15
N GLY A 150 -30.07 -11.61 -1.30
CA GLY A 150 -29.75 -12.60 -0.26
C GLY A 150 -29.22 -13.90 -0.86
N LYS A 151 -29.87 -14.44 -1.89
CA LYS A 151 -29.41 -15.65 -2.61
C LYS A 151 -28.04 -15.44 -3.25
N LEU A 152 -27.80 -14.26 -3.84
CA LEU A 152 -26.54 -13.92 -4.47
C LEU A 152 -25.40 -13.87 -3.45
N LEU A 153 -25.64 -13.26 -2.27
CA LEU A 153 -24.67 -13.21 -1.18
C LEU A 153 -24.39 -14.59 -0.57
N SER A 154 -25.44 -15.40 -0.36
CA SER A 154 -25.27 -16.79 0.12
C SER A 154 -24.42 -17.61 -0.86
N ARG A 155 -24.69 -17.49 -2.16
CA ARG A 155 -23.90 -18.16 -3.20
C ARG A 155 -22.42 -17.68 -3.20
N ALA A 156 -22.20 -16.38 -3.02
CA ALA A 156 -20.85 -15.86 -2.91
C ALA A 156 -20.12 -16.41 -1.67
N ALA A 157 -20.83 -16.62 -0.56
CA ALA A 157 -20.27 -17.22 0.64
C ALA A 157 -19.99 -18.73 0.44
N GLU A 158 -20.86 -19.47 -0.25
CA GLU A 158 -20.63 -20.89 -0.61
C GLU A 158 -19.39 -21.05 -1.50
N LEU A 159 -19.09 -20.07 -2.34
CA LEU A 159 -17.89 -20.03 -3.17
C LEU A 159 -16.65 -19.47 -2.42
N ASP A 160 -16.74 -19.25 -1.12
CA ASP A 160 -15.66 -18.70 -0.26
C ASP A 160 -15.15 -17.31 -0.72
N LEU A 161 -16.00 -16.54 -1.41
CA LEU A 161 -15.72 -15.20 -1.89
C LEU A 161 -16.06 -14.13 -0.84
N LEU A 162 -17.06 -14.40 -0.01
CA LEU A 162 -17.51 -13.56 1.08
C LEU A 162 -17.68 -14.38 2.36
N VAL A 163 -17.60 -13.72 3.50
CA VAL A 163 -17.84 -14.32 4.81
C VAL A 163 -19.06 -13.65 5.45
N GLU A 164 -20.02 -14.42 5.93
CA GLU A 164 -21.10 -13.90 6.75
C GLU A 164 -20.59 -13.59 8.16
N VAL A 165 -20.73 -12.34 8.60
CA VAL A 165 -20.16 -11.87 9.87
C VAL A 165 -21.21 -11.55 10.93
N SER A 166 -22.49 -11.54 10.56
CA SER A 166 -23.57 -11.10 11.46
C SER A 166 -24.07 -12.15 12.45
N GLY A 167 -24.00 -13.43 12.08
CA GLY A 167 -24.58 -14.54 12.86
C GLY A 167 -26.09 -14.44 13.09
N ARG A 168 -26.78 -13.51 12.41
CA ARG A 168 -28.23 -13.23 12.60
C ARG A 168 -29.00 -13.46 11.32
N GLN A 169 -30.08 -14.25 11.38
CA GLN A 169 -30.90 -14.54 10.17
C GLN A 169 -31.55 -13.30 9.55
N ALA A 170 -31.99 -12.34 10.35
CA ALA A 170 -32.75 -11.18 9.86
C ALA A 170 -31.89 -10.04 9.30
N TRP A 171 -30.64 -9.90 9.74
CA TRP A 171 -29.75 -8.79 9.38
C TRP A 171 -28.38 -9.30 8.94
N ARG A 172 -28.41 -10.16 7.90
CA ARG A 172 -27.17 -10.74 7.39
C ARG A 172 -26.26 -9.65 6.84
N THR A 173 -25.00 -9.68 7.27
CA THR A 173 -23.93 -8.82 6.77
C THR A 173 -22.79 -9.71 6.29
N TYR A 174 -22.29 -9.40 5.12
CA TYR A 174 -21.21 -10.13 4.49
C TYR A 174 -20.02 -9.20 4.30
N MET A 175 -18.85 -9.76 4.36
CA MET A 175 -17.58 -9.04 4.26
C MET A 175 -16.64 -9.81 3.35
N THR A 176 -15.70 -9.11 2.69
CA THR A 176 -14.61 -9.77 1.98
C THR A 176 -13.79 -10.60 2.96
N ARG A 177 -13.24 -11.71 2.47
CA ARG A 177 -12.55 -12.69 3.31
C ARG A 177 -11.34 -12.10 4.05
N ASP A 178 -10.53 -11.30 3.37
CA ASP A 178 -9.37 -10.63 3.93
C ASP A 178 -9.74 -9.73 5.12
N LEU A 179 -10.79 -8.94 4.95
CA LEU A 179 -11.34 -8.08 6.00
C LEU A 179 -11.93 -8.91 7.15
N ALA A 180 -12.68 -9.95 6.84
CA ALA A 180 -13.24 -10.84 7.86
C ALA A 180 -12.12 -11.46 8.73
N ILE A 181 -11.01 -11.88 8.12
CA ILE A 181 -9.84 -12.39 8.84
C ILE A 181 -9.19 -11.27 9.68
N ALA A 182 -9.03 -10.07 9.12
CA ALA A 182 -8.41 -8.93 9.81
C ALA A 182 -9.22 -8.50 11.05
N PHE A 183 -10.56 -8.59 10.99
CA PHE A 183 -11.45 -8.28 12.11
C PHE A 183 -11.75 -9.48 13.03
N GLY A 184 -11.14 -10.64 12.77
CA GLY A 184 -11.32 -11.84 13.60
C GLY A 184 -12.63 -12.61 13.39
N PHE A 185 -13.38 -12.30 12.32
CA PHE A 185 -14.60 -13.03 11.95
C PHE A 185 -14.31 -14.26 11.08
N GLY A 186 -13.15 -14.32 10.43
CA GLY A 186 -12.75 -15.44 9.58
C GLY A 186 -11.77 -16.37 10.30
N VAL A 187 -11.95 -17.67 10.12
CA VAL A 187 -10.93 -18.65 10.51
C VAL A 187 -9.83 -18.59 9.47
N ARG A 188 -8.61 -18.26 9.90
CA ARG A 188 -7.44 -18.45 9.02
C ARG A 188 -7.38 -19.93 8.63
N PRO A 189 -7.24 -20.27 7.34
CA PRO A 189 -7.04 -21.65 6.95
C PRO A 189 -5.87 -22.19 7.78
N VAL A 190 -6.14 -23.27 8.54
CA VAL A 190 -5.11 -24.03 9.23
C VAL A 190 -4.37 -24.80 8.13
N GLY A 191 -3.44 -24.15 7.50
CA GLY A 191 -2.60 -24.69 6.46
C GLY A 191 -1.16 -24.23 6.68
N ARG A 192 -0.23 -24.87 6.00
CA ARG A 192 1.17 -24.47 5.94
C ARG A 192 1.23 -22.95 5.80
N PRO A 193 1.99 -22.23 6.66
CA PRO A 193 2.17 -20.78 6.50
C PRO A 193 2.48 -20.52 5.03
N PRO A 194 1.91 -19.47 4.41
CA PRO A 194 2.29 -19.10 3.06
C PRO A 194 3.81 -19.11 3.00
N ALA A 195 4.35 -19.80 1.97
CA ALA A 195 5.79 -19.80 1.76
C ALA A 195 6.25 -18.34 1.89
N PRO A 196 7.36 -18.08 2.59
CA PRO A 196 7.87 -16.72 2.70
C PRO A 196 7.84 -16.13 1.30
N PRO A 197 7.46 -14.86 1.14
CA PRO A 197 7.32 -14.23 -0.17
C PRO A 197 8.55 -14.63 -0.97
N ARG A 198 8.29 -15.22 -2.15
CA ARG A 198 9.36 -15.74 -3.03
C ARG A 198 10.42 -14.66 -3.02
N ALA A 199 11.62 -15.01 -2.51
CA ALA A 199 12.69 -14.05 -2.38
C ALA A 199 12.70 -13.25 -3.68
N LEU A 200 12.55 -11.93 -3.57
CA LEU A 200 12.65 -11.06 -4.74
C LEU A 200 13.87 -11.57 -5.52
N PRO A 201 13.77 -11.73 -6.84
CA PRO A 201 14.88 -12.23 -7.63
C PRO A 201 16.12 -11.52 -7.11
N ASP A 202 17.14 -12.31 -6.80
CA ASP A 202 18.36 -11.79 -6.22
C ASP A 202 18.87 -10.66 -7.14
N PHE A 203 18.71 -9.42 -6.71
CA PHE A 203 19.13 -8.25 -7.49
C PHE A 203 20.64 -8.09 -7.49
N VAL A 204 21.36 -8.87 -6.68
CA VAL A 204 22.82 -8.83 -6.63
C VAL A 204 23.45 -9.05 -8.00
N PRO A 205 23.00 -10.03 -8.85
CA PRO A 205 23.52 -10.17 -10.20
C PRO A 205 23.21 -8.97 -11.10
N ALA A 206 21.99 -8.44 -11.01
CA ALA A 206 21.57 -7.28 -11.82
C ALA A 206 22.29 -5.99 -11.39
N LEU A 207 22.54 -5.81 -10.11
CA LEU A 207 23.35 -4.70 -9.60
C LEU A 207 24.82 -4.85 -10.03
N ALA A 208 25.39 -6.04 -9.97
CA ALA A 208 26.76 -6.29 -10.42
C ALA A 208 26.91 -6.11 -11.95
N GLU A 209 25.86 -6.39 -12.72
CA GLU A 209 25.83 -6.13 -14.16
C GLU A 209 25.74 -4.64 -14.46
N PHE A 210 24.87 -3.92 -13.74
CA PHE A 210 24.78 -2.47 -13.81
C PHE A 210 26.06 -1.76 -13.42
N ASP A 211 26.73 -2.18 -12.32
CA ASP A 211 28.01 -1.62 -11.90
C ASP A 211 29.10 -1.85 -12.97
N ARG A 212 29.07 -2.98 -13.66
CA ARG A 212 29.99 -3.28 -14.77
C ARG A 212 29.72 -2.38 -15.99
N GLU A 213 28.44 -2.22 -16.38
CA GLU A 213 28.05 -1.32 -17.46
C GLU A 213 28.44 0.13 -17.17
N MET A 214 28.27 0.57 -15.92
CA MET A 214 28.68 1.91 -15.47
C MET A 214 30.20 2.07 -15.54
N ALA A 215 30.97 1.07 -15.13
CA ALA A 215 32.44 1.11 -15.20
C ALA A 215 32.94 1.14 -16.68
N GLU A 216 32.26 0.43 -17.59
CA GLU A 216 32.54 0.50 -19.03
C GLU A 216 32.23 1.88 -19.61
N LEU A 217 31.11 2.50 -19.21
CA LEU A 217 30.73 3.85 -19.60
C LEU A 217 31.75 4.88 -19.08
N ASP A 218 32.17 4.78 -17.84
CA ASP A 218 33.19 5.66 -17.26
C ASP A 218 34.53 5.52 -18.00
N SER A 219 34.89 4.30 -18.37
CA SER A 219 36.09 4.03 -19.17
C SER A 219 36.02 4.66 -20.60
N MET A 220 34.83 4.56 -21.23
CA MET A 220 34.60 5.21 -22.53
C MET A 220 34.63 6.73 -22.43
N LEU A 221 34.05 7.31 -21.41
CA LEU A 221 34.05 8.77 -21.19
C LEU A 221 35.45 9.29 -20.88
N ALA A 222 36.25 8.54 -20.10
CA ALA A 222 37.65 8.85 -19.86
C ALA A 222 38.47 8.78 -21.15
N GLY A 223 38.18 7.83 -22.05
CA GLY A 223 38.80 7.73 -23.38
C GLY A 223 38.47 8.91 -24.29
N LEU A 224 37.34 9.59 -24.08
CA LEU A 224 36.92 10.79 -24.78
C LEU A 224 37.42 12.09 -24.10
N GLY A 225 38.25 11.99 -23.05
CA GLY A 225 38.77 13.14 -22.32
C GLY A 225 37.77 13.83 -21.39
N ILE A 226 36.65 13.17 -21.08
CA ILE A 226 35.63 13.67 -20.14
C ILE A 226 35.93 13.08 -18.78
N ASP A 227 36.44 13.90 -17.85
CA ASP A 227 36.70 13.47 -16.47
C ASP A 227 35.41 13.51 -15.64
N VAL A 228 34.85 12.33 -15.35
CA VAL A 228 33.60 12.15 -14.58
C VAL A 228 33.88 12.22 -13.06
N SER A 229 35.14 12.16 -12.62
CA SER A 229 35.50 12.14 -11.21
C SER A 229 35.34 13.50 -10.49
N ALA A 230 35.06 14.58 -11.24
CA ALA A 230 34.94 15.93 -10.67
C ALA A 230 33.58 16.22 -9.96
N HIS A 231 32.65 15.26 -9.88
CA HIS A 231 31.32 15.49 -9.32
C HIS A 231 30.97 14.65 -8.09
N HIS A 232 31.96 13.96 -7.49
CA HIS A 232 31.77 13.22 -6.23
C HIS A 232 32.59 13.87 -5.10
N HIS A 233 32.23 15.10 -4.73
CA HIS A 233 32.60 15.70 -3.44
C HIS A 233 31.39 16.37 -2.79
#